data_e69a7d9d549b5ac9fde3cf19f86ce498
#
_entry.id   e69a7d9d549b5ac9fde3cf19f86ce498
#
_cell.length_a   1.000
_cell.length_b   1.000
_cell.length_c   1.000
_cell.angle_alpha   90.00
_cell.angle_beta   90.00
_cell.angle_gamma   90.00
#
_symmetry.space_group_name_H-M   'P 1'
#
loop_
_entity.id
_entity.type
_entity.pdbx_description
1 polymer ?
#
loop_
_entity_poly.entity_id
_entity_poly.type
_entity_poly.pdbx_seq_one_letter_code
_entity_poly.pdbx_strand_id
1 'polypeptide(L)'
;QRQMCIRDSYRGPCLQKRLRGCGAGHEYMAVVPNGDIYPCHQFVGRDGYVIGNVKTGLFDMDTPRSFRENHVLKKPTCQGCWAKFFCSGGCHANNETFAGDIHEPYKVSCEIQKKRIECAMMIQAKMADIKAERAQADNVSARA
;
A
#
# COMPACT_ATOMS: atom_id res chain seq x y z
N GLN A 1 8.68 -2.88 -0.09
CA GLN A 1 7.72 -1.91 0.49
C GLN A 1 8.37 -0.82 1.37
N ARG A 2 9.43 -1.11 2.16
CA ARG A 2 10.13 -0.09 2.97
C ARG A 2 10.79 1.03 2.16
N GLN A 3 11.37 0.70 1.00
CA GLN A 3 12.02 1.69 0.13
C GLN A 3 11.02 2.63 -0.55
N MET A 4 9.79 2.20 -0.78
CA MET A 4 8.78 3.03 -1.44
C MET A 4 8.35 4.23 -0.57
N CYS A 5 8.15 4.06 0.74
CA CYS A 5 7.72 5.17 1.61
C CYS A 5 8.80 6.27 1.73
N ILE A 6 10.07 5.90 1.82
CA ILE A 6 11.19 6.87 1.91
C ILE A 6 11.41 7.54 0.55
N ARG A 7 11.37 6.79 -0.55
CA ARG A 7 11.62 7.29 -1.91
C ARG A 7 10.50 8.22 -2.41
N ASP A 8 9.26 7.93 -2.05
CA ASP A 8 8.08 8.71 -2.45
C ASP A 8 7.99 10.05 -1.72
N SER A 9 8.58 10.19 -0.54
CA SER A 9 8.64 11.48 0.15
C SER A 9 9.54 12.51 -0.54
N TYR A 10 10.51 12.05 -1.35
CA TYR A 10 11.41 12.92 -2.12
C TYR A 10 10.89 13.26 -3.54
N ARG A 11 10.02 12.43 -4.12
CA ARG A 11 9.55 12.59 -5.51
C ARG A 11 8.09 13.00 -5.64
N GLY A 12 7.41 13.20 -4.53
CA GLY A 12 5.98 13.45 -4.51
C GLY A 12 5.14 12.19 -4.79
N PRO A 13 3.89 12.17 -4.36
CA PRO A 13 3.03 10.99 -4.50
C PRO A 13 2.53 10.83 -5.93
N CYS A 14 2.70 9.64 -6.50
CA CYS A 14 1.81 9.19 -7.57
C CYS A 14 0.42 9.00 -6.96
N LEU A 15 -0.47 9.96 -7.14
CA LEU A 15 -1.80 9.97 -6.51
C LEU A 15 -2.59 8.71 -6.80
N GLN A 16 -2.49 8.17 -8.02
CA GLN A 16 -3.20 6.96 -8.42
C GLN A 16 -2.75 5.72 -7.61
N LYS A 17 -1.45 5.55 -7.38
CA LYS A 17 -0.93 4.49 -6.52
C LYS A 17 -1.28 4.69 -5.05
N ARG A 18 -1.43 5.95 -4.61
CA ARG A 18 -1.82 6.28 -3.25
C ARG A 18 -3.30 6.00 -2.95
N LEU A 19 -4.15 5.99 -3.96
CA LEU A 19 -5.56 5.66 -3.79
C LEU A 19 -5.80 4.18 -3.49
N ARG A 20 -5.06 3.27 -4.15
CA ARG A 20 -5.35 1.82 -4.15
C ARG A 20 -4.29 0.95 -3.46
N GLY A 21 -3.08 1.42 -3.31
CA GLY A 21 -1.96 0.70 -2.69
C GLY A 21 -1.29 -0.30 -3.62
N CYS A 22 -1.92 -1.41 -3.92
CA CYS A 22 -1.41 -2.44 -4.82
C CYS A 22 -2.36 -2.69 -6.00
N GLY A 23 -1.83 -3.32 -7.05
CA GLY A 23 -2.59 -3.67 -8.24
C GLY A 23 -3.19 -5.07 -8.24
N ALA A 24 -3.40 -5.68 -7.05
CA ALA A 24 -3.95 -7.03 -6.95
C ALA A 24 -5.28 -7.15 -7.71
N GLY A 25 -5.40 -8.22 -8.50
CA GLY A 25 -6.61 -8.54 -9.26
C GLY A 25 -6.81 -7.73 -10.54
N HIS A 26 -6.00 -6.68 -10.82
CA HIS A 26 -6.16 -5.89 -12.05
C HIS A 26 -4.84 -5.43 -12.70
N GLU A 27 -3.78 -5.16 -11.94
CA GLU A 27 -2.46 -4.84 -12.49
C GLU A 27 -1.51 -6.04 -12.40
N TYR A 28 -1.76 -6.96 -11.48
CA TYR A 28 -1.08 -8.25 -11.40
C TYR A 28 -1.99 -9.32 -10.81
N MET A 29 -1.68 -10.56 -11.11
CA MET A 29 -2.41 -11.76 -10.66
C MET A 29 -1.40 -12.85 -10.30
N ALA A 30 -1.82 -13.83 -9.52
CA ALA A 30 -1.04 -15.04 -9.24
C ALA A 30 -1.58 -16.21 -10.05
N VAL A 31 -0.68 -16.97 -10.67
CA VAL A 31 -1.02 -18.21 -11.38
C VAL A 31 -0.36 -19.36 -10.65
N VAL A 32 -1.11 -20.42 -10.38
CA VAL A 32 -0.62 -21.64 -9.73
C VAL A 32 -0.36 -22.76 -10.75
N PRO A 33 0.37 -23.84 -10.39
CA PRO A 33 0.80 -24.87 -11.36
C PRO A 33 -0.32 -25.57 -12.13
N ASN A 34 -1.53 -25.69 -11.57
CA ASN A 34 -2.70 -26.24 -12.26
C ASN A 34 -3.32 -25.25 -13.27
N GLY A 35 -2.82 -24.02 -13.33
CA GLY A 35 -3.26 -22.97 -14.23
C GLY A 35 -4.29 -22.03 -13.65
N ASP A 36 -4.77 -22.22 -12.43
CA ASP A 36 -5.76 -21.32 -11.83
C ASP A 36 -5.15 -19.94 -11.55
N ILE A 37 -5.98 -18.91 -11.74
CA ILE A 37 -5.62 -17.50 -11.59
C ILE A 37 -6.31 -16.92 -10.37
N TYR A 38 -5.53 -16.25 -9.51
CA TYR A 38 -5.99 -15.59 -8.29
C TYR A 38 -5.66 -14.10 -8.32
N PRO A 39 -6.40 -13.23 -7.59
CA PRO A 39 -6.13 -11.78 -7.53
C PRO A 39 -4.71 -11.44 -7.07
N CYS A 40 -4.14 -12.20 -6.14
CA CYS A 40 -2.73 -12.12 -5.75
C CYS A 40 -2.30 -13.41 -5.05
N HIS A 41 -1.00 -13.55 -4.77
CA HIS A 41 -0.43 -14.72 -4.12
C HIS A 41 -1.03 -15.03 -2.73
N GLN A 42 -1.51 -14.02 -2.02
CA GLN A 42 -2.13 -14.22 -0.70
C GLN A 42 -3.57 -14.77 -0.75
N PHE A 43 -4.17 -14.79 -1.92
CA PHE A 43 -5.48 -15.39 -2.15
C PHE A 43 -5.40 -16.80 -2.73
N VAL A 44 -4.20 -17.30 -3.02
CA VAL A 44 -4.01 -18.67 -3.52
C VAL A 44 -4.57 -19.68 -2.53
N GLY A 45 -5.42 -20.58 -3.02
CA GLY A 45 -6.05 -21.63 -2.22
C GLY A 45 -7.23 -21.16 -1.36
N ARG A 46 -7.68 -19.92 -1.50
CA ARG A 46 -8.91 -19.45 -0.84
C ARG A 46 -10.11 -19.70 -1.73
N ASP A 47 -11.17 -20.27 -1.16
CA ASP A 47 -12.42 -20.51 -1.86
C ASP A 47 -13.03 -19.18 -2.34
N GLY A 48 -13.62 -19.21 -3.55
CA GLY A 48 -14.28 -18.05 -4.15
C GLY A 48 -13.34 -17.00 -4.75
N TYR A 49 -12.00 -17.20 -4.73
CA TYR A 49 -11.04 -16.26 -5.30
C TYR A 49 -10.32 -16.77 -6.57
N VAL A 50 -10.74 -17.90 -7.12
CA VAL A 50 -10.29 -18.33 -8.46
C VAL A 50 -11.03 -17.51 -9.51
N ILE A 51 -10.32 -16.63 -10.19
CA ILE A 51 -10.91 -15.69 -11.17
C ILE A 51 -10.80 -16.18 -12.62
N GLY A 52 -10.07 -17.26 -12.85
CA GLY A 52 -9.85 -17.81 -14.19
C GLY A 52 -8.88 -18.95 -14.20
N ASN A 53 -8.57 -19.44 -15.38
CA ASN A 53 -7.51 -20.42 -15.62
C ASN A 53 -6.79 -20.06 -16.93
N VAL A 54 -5.49 -20.28 -17.01
CA VAL A 54 -4.66 -19.92 -18.18
C VAL A 54 -5.10 -20.62 -19.47
N LYS A 55 -5.79 -21.76 -19.36
CA LYS A 55 -6.29 -22.53 -20.51
C LYS A 55 -7.67 -22.04 -20.98
N THR A 56 -8.52 -21.57 -20.08
CA THR A 56 -9.92 -21.20 -20.34
C THR A 56 -10.17 -19.71 -20.31
N GLY A 57 -9.19 -18.91 -19.88
CA GLY A 57 -9.32 -17.46 -19.73
C GLY A 57 -9.94 -17.07 -18.39
N LEU A 58 -10.23 -15.78 -18.23
CA LEU A 58 -10.93 -15.24 -17.07
C LEU A 58 -12.44 -15.54 -17.19
N PHE A 59 -13.03 -16.10 -16.15
CA PHE A 59 -14.45 -16.38 -16.05
C PHE A 59 -15.15 -15.53 -14.96
N ASP A 60 -14.42 -15.00 -13.99
CA ASP A 60 -14.91 -14.05 -13.01
C ASP A 60 -14.33 -12.66 -13.31
N MET A 61 -15.19 -11.71 -13.64
CA MET A 61 -14.81 -10.31 -13.89
C MET A 61 -15.23 -9.38 -12.75
N ASP A 62 -16.05 -9.85 -11.84
CA ASP A 62 -16.55 -9.05 -10.73
C ASP A 62 -15.51 -8.91 -9.61
N THR A 63 -14.78 -9.98 -9.31
CA THR A 63 -13.67 -9.93 -8.36
C THR A 63 -12.58 -8.94 -8.81
N PRO A 64 -12.00 -9.00 -10.03
CA PRO A 64 -11.07 -7.98 -10.52
C PRO A 64 -11.62 -6.55 -10.48
N ARG A 65 -12.90 -6.37 -10.81
CA ARG A 65 -13.59 -5.07 -10.74
C ARG A 65 -13.65 -4.57 -9.30
N SER A 66 -14.07 -5.42 -8.36
CA SER A 66 -14.15 -5.10 -6.93
C SER A 66 -12.79 -4.65 -6.38
N PHE A 67 -11.70 -5.38 -6.71
CA PHE A 67 -10.34 -5.01 -6.33
C PHE A 67 -9.92 -3.67 -6.93
N ARG A 68 -10.18 -3.43 -8.21
CA ARG A 68 -9.86 -2.18 -8.90
C ARG A 68 -10.61 -0.98 -8.33
N GLU A 69 -11.86 -1.17 -7.92
CA GLU A 69 -12.69 -0.11 -7.35
C GLU A 69 -12.46 0.10 -5.85
N ASN A 70 -11.73 -0.81 -5.19
CA ASN A 70 -11.45 -0.74 -3.77
C ASN A 70 -10.33 0.27 -3.48
N HIS A 71 -10.68 1.52 -3.23
CA HIS A 71 -9.76 2.60 -2.95
C HIS A 71 -10.16 3.39 -1.68
N VAL A 72 -9.21 4.14 -1.11
CA VAL A 72 -9.35 4.82 0.19
C VAL A 72 -10.54 5.78 0.29
N LEU A 73 -10.99 6.34 -0.83
CA LEU A 73 -12.14 7.25 -0.84
C LEU A 73 -13.48 6.51 -0.83
N LYS A 74 -13.51 5.22 -1.17
CA LYS A 74 -14.69 4.35 -1.07
C LYS A 74 -14.80 3.65 0.28
N LYS A 75 -13.73 3.60 1.08
CA LYS A 75 -13.73 2.97 2.41
C LYS A 75 -14.15 3.99 3.48
N PRO A 76 -15.30 3.83 4.14
CA PRO A 76 -15.79 4.80 5.14
C PRO A 76 -14.75 5.09 6.24
N THR A 77 -14.13 4.04 6.78
CA THR A 77 -13.08 4.11 7.80
C THR A 77 -11.85 4.89 7.33
N CYS A 78 -11.55 4.90 6.03
CA CYS A 78 -10.40 5.61 5.47
C CYS A 78 -10.67 7.06 5.13
N GLN A 79 -11.92 7.46 4.88
CA GLN A 79 -12.26 8.81 4.41
C GLN A 79 -11.77 9.91 5.35
N GLY A 80 -11.96 9.74 6.66
CA GLY A 80 -11.49 10.67 7.70
C GLY A 80 -10.05 10.44 8.17
N CYS A 81 -9.34 9.44 7.65
CA CYS A 81 -8.02 9.09 8.13
C CYS A 81 -6.92 9.98 7.53
N TRP A 82 -6.12 10.62 8.37
CA TRP A 82 -5.00 11.45 7.93
C TRP A 82 -3.93 10.66 7.15
N ALA A 83 -3.76 9.36 7.47
CA ALA A 83 -2.75 8.50 6.87
C ALA A 83 -3.20 7.86 5.53
N LYS A 84 -4.42 8.13 5.06
CA LYS A 84 -5.03 7.41 3.91
C LYS A 84 -4.17 7.38 2.66
N PHE A 85 -3.53 8.49 2.31
CA PHE A 85 -2.68 8.59 1.12
C PHE A 85 -1.26 8.03 1.31
N PHE A 86 -0.87 7.69 2.52
CA PHE A 86 0.36 6.97 2.83
C PHE A 86 0.13 5.47 2.96
N CYS A 87 -1.01 5.09 3.56
CA CYS A 87 -1.40 3.70 3.82
C CYS A 87 -2.08 3.03 2.61
N SER A 88 -2.84 3.80 1.82
CA SER A 88 -3.61 3.33 0.65
C SER A 88 -4.68 2.26 1.00
N GLY A 89 -5.19 2.26 2.24
CA GLY A 89 -6.29 1.39 2.67
C GLY A 89 -5.91 -0.04 3.09
N GLY A 90 -4.61 -0.30 3.26
CA GLY A 90 -4.11 -1.59 3.75
C GLY A 90 -4.02 -2.69 2.67
N CYS A 91 -3.64 -3.88 3.11
CA CYS A 91 -3.55 -5.07 2.25
C CYS A 91 -4.94 -5.72 2.12
N HIS A 92 -5.41 -5.93 0.89
CA HIS A 92 -6.72 -6.55 0.64
C HIS A 92 -6.86 -7.93 1.30
N ALA A 93 -5.81 -8.76 1.25
CA ALA A 93 -5.85 -10.08 1.86
C ALA A 93 -5.89 -10.01 3.39
N ASN A 94 -5.17 -9.08 4.02
CA ASN A 94 -5.26 -8.89 5.47
C ASN A 94 -6.62 -8.34 5.89
N ASN A 95 -7.18 -7.40 5.12
CA ASN A 95 -8.50 -6.86 5.38
C ASN A 95 -9.54 -7.98 5.33
N GLU A 96 -9.54 -8.79 4.29
CA GLU A 96 -10.44 -9.93 4.15
C GLU A 96 -10.25 -10.95 5.27
N THR A 97 -9.00 -11.33 5.59
CA THR A 97 -8.71 -12.32 6.63
C THR A 97 -9.16 -11.89 8.03
N PHE A 98 -8.92 -10.63 8.40
CA PHE A 98 -9.07 -10.16 9.78
C PHE A 98 -10.26 -9.23 10.00
N ALA A 99 -10.82 -8.67 8.94
CA ALA A 99 -12.02 -7.84 9.00
C ALA A 99 -13.22 -8.46 8.23
N GLY A 100 -13.01 -9.57 7.50
CA GLY A 100 -14.05 -10.29 6.78
C GLY A 100 -14.43 -9.67 5.42
N ASP A 101 -13.79 -8.57 5.02
CA ASP A 101 -14.09 -7.87 3.79
C ASP A 101 -12.84 -7.12 3.29
N ILE A 102 -12.55 -7.21 1.99
CA ILE A 102 -11.45 -6.45 1.36
C ILE A 102 -11.66 -4.93 1.48
N HIS A 103 -12.90 -4.49 1.66
CA HIS A 103 -13.27 -3.07 1.75
C HIS A 103 -13.12 -2.50 3.16
N GLU A 104 -13.12 -3.34 4.21
CA GLU A 104 -12.97 -2.87 5.59
C GLU A 104 -11.51 -3.01 6.06
N PRO A 105 -10.83 -1.90 6.43
CA PRO A 105 -9.46 -1.97 6.87
C PRO A 105 -9.28 -2.69 8.20
N TYR A 106 -8.30 -3.58 8.28
CA TYR A 106 -7.93 -4.25 9.53
C TYR A 106 -7.38 -3.24 10.54
N LYS A 107 -8.06 -3.03 11.66
CA LYS A 107 -7.79 -1.97 12.66
C LYS A 107 -6.35 -2.01 13.21
N VAL A 108 -5.84 -3.19 13.55
CA VAL A 108 -4.47 -3.32 14.06
C VAL A 108 -3.45 -2.87 13.02
N SER A 109 -3.64 -3.24 11.74
CA SER A 109 -2.80 -2.76 10.65
C SER A 109 -2.88 -1.24 10.49
N CYS A 110 -4.05 -0.63 10.72
CA CYS A 110 -4.21 0.82 10.67
C CYS A 110 -3.32 1.52 11.72
N GLU A 111 -3.36 1.05 12.97
CA GLU A 111 -2.56 1.63 14.05
C GLU A 111 -1.05 1.46 13.83
N ILE A 112 -0.63 0.26 13.43
CA ILE A 112 0.77 -0.01 13.08
C ILE A 112 1.23 0.92 11.95
N GLN A 113 0.42 1.10 10.92
CA GLN A 113 0.79 1.92 9.76
C GLN A 113 0.86 3.41 10.12
N LYS A 114 -0.07 3.93 10.92
CA LYS A 114 -0.02 5.30 11.43
C LYS A 114 1.27 5.54 12.22
N LYS A 115 1.60 4.63 13.15
CA LYS A 115 2.82 4.73 13.94
C LYS A 115 4.09 4.67 13.08
N ARG A 116 4.13 3.83 12.06
CA ARG A 116 5.25 3.76 11.11
C ARG A 116 5.43 5.07 10.34
N ILE A 117 4.34 5.73 9.94
CA ILE A 117 4.38 7.01 9.23
C ILE A 117 4.88 8.11 10.19
N GLU A 118 4.39 8.17 11.42
CA GLU A 118 4.86 9.11 12.45
C GLU A 118 6.37 8.96 12.69
N CYS A 119 6.86 7.74 12.86
CA CYS A 119 8.30 7.46 13.01
C CYS A 119 9.10 7.89 11.77
N ALA A 120 8.57 7.66 10.57
CA ALA A 120 9.24 8.08 9.33
C ALA A 120 9.34 9.62 9.23
N MET A 121 8.28 10.35 9.60
CA MET A 121 8.29 11.82 9.64
C MET A 121 9.29 12.35 10.68
N MET A 122 9.32 11.75 11.88
CA MET A 122 10.28 12.11 12.92
C MET A 122 11.73 11.90 12.46
N ILE A 123 12.03 10.76 11.81
CA ILE A 123 13.38 10.48 11.29
C ILE A 123 13.75 11.52 10.22
N GLN A 124 12.85 11.86 9.32
CA GLN A 124 13.11 12.85 8.29
C GLN A 124 13.38 14.24 8.86
N ALA A 125 12.60 14.68 9.83
CA ALA A 125 12.82 15.95 10.51
C ALA A 125 14.21 15.96 11.16
N LYS A 126 14.56 14.92 11.91
CA LYS A 126 15.88 14.81 12.55
C LYS A 126 17.04 14.78 11.56
N MET A 127 16.87 14.10 10.43
CA MET A 127 17.89 14.09 9.37
C MET A 127 18.04 15.47 8.70
N ALA A 128 16.99 16.26 8.60
CA ALA A 128 17.07 17.63 8.08
C ALA A 128 17.85 18.54 9.05
N ASP A 129 17.60 18.43 10.36
CA ASP A 129 18.35 19.17 11.38
C ASP A 129 19.85 18.86 11.31
N ILE A 130 20.21 17.57 11.29
CA ILE A 130 21.62 17.13 11.18
C ILE A 130 22.29 17.66 9.91
N LYS A 131 21.58 17.68 8.79
CA LYS A 131 22.11 18.24 7.54
C LYS A 131 22.34 19.74 7.64
N ALA A 132 21.41 20.46 8.26
CA ALA A 132 21.55 21.91 8.47
C ALA A 132 22.75 22.24 9.37
N GLU A 133 22.91 21.50 10.49
CA GLU A 133 24.05 21.64 11.39
C GLU A 133 25.41 21.40 10.68
N ARG A 134 25.50 20.35 9.87
CA ARG A 134 26.70 20.04 9.07
C ARG A 134 27.02 21.14 8.05
N ALA A 135 26.02 21.59 7.32
CA ALA A 135 26.20 22.66 6.34
C ALA A 135 26.67 23.99 7.00
N GLN A 136 26.22 24.28 8.23
CA GLN A 136 26.69 25.44 8.99
C GLN A 136 28.15 25.26 9.44
N ALA A 137 28.53 24.08 9.92
CA ALA A 137 29.90 23.78 10.32
C ALA A 137 30.89 23.90 9.15
N ASP A 138 30.53 23.35 7.99
CA ASP A 138 31.33 23.42 6.76
C ASP A 138 31.53 24.89 6.30
N ASN A 139 30.49 25.72 6.39
CA ASN A 139 30.58 27.15 6.04
C ASN A 139 31.47 27.94 7.02
N VAL A 140 31.49 27.61 8.28
CA VAL A 140 32.37 28.23 9.28
C VAL A 140 33.83 27.84 9.01
N SER A 141 34.09 26.56 8.73
CA SER A 141 35.43 26.07 8.41
C SER A 141 36.00 26.64 7.10
N ALA A 142 35.16 26.94 6.13
CA ALA A 142 35.57 27.53 4.84
C ALA A 142 35.89 29.03 4.91
N ARG A 143 35.53 29.70 6.02
CA ARG A 143 35.76 31.14 6.25
C ARG A 143 36.94 31.43 7.20
N ALA A 144 37.51 30.40 7.81
CA ALA A 144 38.69 30.47 8.67
C ALA A 144 39.97 30.20 7.89
#